data_815eb94f7eafec96c753de71a0a8700e
#
_entry.id   815eb94f7eafec96c753de71a0a8700e
#
_cell.length_a   1.000
_cell.length_b   1.000
_cell.length_c   1.000
_cell.angle_alpha   90.00
_cell.angle_beta   90.00
_cell.angle_gamma   90.00
#
_symmetry.space_group_name_H-M   'P 1'
#
loop_
_entity.id
_entity.type
_entity.pdbx_description
1 polymer ?
#
loop_
_entity_poly.entity_id
_entity_poly.type
_entity_poly.pdbx_seq_one_letter_code
_entity_poly.pdbx_strand_id
1 'polypeptide(L)'
;SAMSLQQLSGGRFLLGVGASGPQVMEGWHGVPFAKPVRRTRETIEIIRMITAGERLVYDGEMYQLPLPGGEGEALRAAAPPVHVPVYIASLGPANLRLTGAVADGWIGNSFFCETADVFFDEIRVGAESVGKTLGDIDLTVSVSCEITDDVEEAGRRHASGFAFTFGAMGS
;
A
#
# COMPACT_ATOMS: atom_id res chain seq x y z
N SER A 1 13.44 -9.96 3.57
CA SER A 1 13.96 -8.68 3.05
C SER A 1 13.49 -7.48 3.88
N ALA A 2 12.17 -7.22 4.08
CA ALA A 2 11.68 -6.04 4.83
C ALA A 2 12.24 -5.97 6.26
N MET A 3 12.19 -7.06 7.01
CA MET A 3 12.75 -7.14 8.37
C MET A 3 14.26 -6.85 8.38
N SER A 4 15.00 -7.38 7.41
CA SER A 4 16.45 -7.12 7.30
C SER A 4 16.74 -5.65 6.98
N LEU A 5 15.97 -5.05 6.08
CA LEU A 5 16.08 -3.62 5.75
C LEU A 5 15.74 -2.74 6.95
N GLN A 6 14.72 -3.11 7.72
CA GLN A 6 14.33 -2.39 8.92
C GLN A 6 15.43 -2.40 9.98
N GLN A 7 16.07 -3.56 10.19
CA GLN A 7 17.20 -3.69 11.12
C GLN A 7 18.42 -2.91 10.63
N LEU A 8 18.82 -3.08 9.36
CA LEU A 8 19.98 -2.38 8.78
C LEU A 8 19.82 -0.87 8.75
N SER A 9 18.60 -0.38 8.53
CA SER A 9 18.31 1.06 8.52
C SER A 9 18.19 1.67 9.92
N GLY A 10 18.22 0.86 10.99
CA GLY A 10 17.96 1.35 12.35
C GLY A 10 16.53 1.88 12.51
N GLY A 11 15.55 1.18 11.95
CA GLY A 11 14.13 1.54 12.10
C GLY A 11 13.59 2.56 11.08
N ARG A 12 14.34 2.91 10.05
CA ARG A 12 13.94 3.93 9.05
C ARG A 12 13.28 3.37 7.79
N PHE A 13 13.15 2.05 7.67
CA PHE A 13 12.55 1.43 6.48
C PHE A 13 11.02 1.46 6.57
N LEU A 14 10.38 1.93 5.51
CA LEU A 14 8.93 1.93 5.34
C LEU A 14 8.57 0.97 4.20
N LEU A 15 7.58 0.11 4.41
CA LEU A 15 7.14 -0.85 3.40
C LEU A 15 5.91 -0.31 2.67
N GLY A 16 6.10 0.15 1.44
CA GLY A 16 5.00 0.52 0.56
C GLY A 16 4.38 -0.70 -0.12
N VAL A 17 3.05 -0.79 -0.12
CA VAL A 17 2.28 -1.81 -0.83
C VAL A 17 1.16 -1.17 -1.64
N GLY A 18 0.75 -1.84 -2.72
CA GLY A 18 -0.34 -1.40 -3.58
C GLY A 18 -0.96 -2.57 -4.31
N ALA A 19 -2.24 -2.44 -4.68
CA ALA A 19 -2.97 -3.50 -5.39
C ALA A 19 -2.59 -3.62 -6.87
N SER A 20 -1.88 -2.63 -7.43
CA SER A 20 -1.65 -2.49 -8.87
C SER A 20 -2.98 -2.36 -9.66
N GLY A 21 -3.02 -2.81 -10.92
CA GLY A 21 -4.18 -2.79 -11.78
C GLY A 21 -4.28 -4.03 -12.65
N PRO A 22 -5.42 -4.22 -13.36
CA PRO A 22 -5.65 -5.40 -14.20
C PRO A 22 -4.57 -5.58 -15.26
N GLN A 23 -4.11 -4.49 -15.89
CA GLN A 23 -3.11 -4.54 -16.95
C GLN A 23 -1.79 -5.19 -16.49
N VAL A 24 -1.37 -4.89 -15.27
CA VAL A 24 -0.15 -5.46 -14.69
C VAL A 24 -0.41 -6.87 -14.14
N MET A 25 -1.48 -7.04 -13.37
CA MET A 25 -1.75 -8.32 -12.70
C MET A 25 -2.11 -9.41 -13.70
N GLU A 26 -3.04 -9.13 -14.62
CA GLU A 26 -3.52 -10.11 -15.59
C GLU A 26 -2.63 -10.17 -16.83
N GLY A 27 -2.28 -8.98 -17.38
CA GLY A 27 -1.52 -8.90 -18.62
C GLY A 27 -0.04 -9.24 -18.47
N TRP A 28 0.56 -9.01 -17.32
CA TRP A 28 2.00 -9.21 -17.11
C TRP A 28 2.30 -10.40 -16.19
N HIS A 29 1.56 -10.52 -15.06
CA HIS A 29 1.81 -11.60 -14.10
C HIS A 29 0.93 -12.83 -14.32
N GLY A 30 -0.11 -12.76 -15.17
CA GLY A 30 -1.03 -13.88 -15.42
C GLY A 30 -1.87 -14.26 -14.18
N VAL A 31 -2.06 -13.34 -13.26
CA VAL A 31 -2.82 -13.53 -12.02
C VAL A 31 -4.11 -12.72 -12.09
N PRO A 32 -5.28 -13.31 -11.82
CA PRO A 32 -6.55 -12.57 -11.83
C PRO A 32 -6.53 -11.37 -10.89
N PHE A 33 -6.99 -10.21 -11.38
CA PHE A 33 -7.20 -9.01 -10.58
C PHE A 33 -8.55 -9.11 -9.86
N ALA A 34 -8.63 -10.01 -8.90
CA ALA A 34 -9.85 -10.29 -8.14
C ALA A 34 -9.73 -9.81 -6.70
N LYS A 35 -10.82 -9.20 -6.20
CA LYS A 35 -10.97 -8.77 -4.79
C LYS A 35 -9.74 -8.01 -4.25
N PRO A 36 -9.25 -6.94 -4.93
CA PRO A 36 -7.99 -6.28 -4.60
C PRO A 36 -7.95 -5.76 -3.15
N VAL A 37 -9.06 -5.25 -2.62
CA VAL A 37 -9.16 -4.77 -1.23
C VAL A 37 -8.93 -5.92 -0.25
N ARG A 38 -9.58 -7.08 -0.47
CA ARG A 38 -9.42 -8.26 0.37
C ARG A 38 -7.99 -8.79 0.30
N ARG A 39 -7.44 -8.92 -0.90
CA ARG A 39 -6.07 -9.37 -1.12
C ARG A 39 -5.06 -8.48 -0.40
N THR A 40 -5.20 -7.16 -0.49
CA THR A 40 -4.34 -6.20 0.20
C THR A 40 -4.43 -6.36 1.72
N ARG A 41 -5.65 -6.50 2.27
CA ARG A 41 -5.85 -6.74 3.70
C ARG A 41 -5.11 -7.99 4.17
N GLU A 42 -5.36 -9.12 3.53
CA GLU A 42 -4.76 -10.41 3.91
C GLU A 42 -3.23 -10.39 3.76
N THR A 43 -2.72 -9.73 2.72
CA THR A 43 -1.27 -9.52 2.55
C THR A 43 -0.66 -8.77 3.73
N ILE A 44 -1.32 -7.72 4.22
CA ILE A 44 -0.84 -6.93 5.36
C ILE A 44 -0.91 -7.74 6.66
N GLU A 45 -1.99 -8.47 6.87
CA GLU A 45 -2.14 -9.35 8.03
C GLU A 45 -1.03 -10.41 8.07
N ILE A 46 -0.73 -11.05 6.94
CA ILE A 46 0.39 -11.99 6.79
C ILE A 46 1.75 -11.30 7.08
N ILE A 47 1.97 -10.11 6.55
CA ILE A 47 3.18 -9.32 6.81
C ILE A 47 3.32 -9.06 8.31
N ARG A 48 2.25 -8.66 8.99
CA ARG A 48 2.23 -8.40 10.43
C ARG A 48 2.60 -9.65 11.23
N MET A 49 2.01 -10.80 10.92
CA MET A 49 2.36 -12.08 11.56
C MET A 49 3.83 -12.43 11.38
N ILE A 50 4.34 -12.32 10.15
CA ILE A 50 5.77 -12.62 9.86
C ILE A 50 6.69 -11.69 10.63
N THR A 51 6.40 -10.38 10.65
CA THR A 51 7.24 -9.38 11.29
C THR A 51 7.16 -9.43 12.82
N ALA A 52 6.05 -9.91 13.38
CA ALA A 52 5.88 -10.22 14.80
C ALA A 52 6.63 -11.51 15.23
N GLY A 53 7.21 -12.25 14.27
CA GLY A 53 7.92 -13.51 14.55
C GLY A 53 6.98 -14.68 14.84
N GLU A 54 5.74 -14.59 14.42
CA GLU A 54 4.77 -15.67 14.58
C GLU A 54 5.02 -16.82 13.59
N ARG A 55 4.55 -18.00 13.95
CA ARG A 55 4.49 -19.12 13.00
C ARG A 55 3.35 -18.82 12.01
N LEU A 56 3.66 -18.82 10.71
CA LEU A 56 2.71 -18.39 9.70
C LEU A 56 1.65 -19.47 9.44
N VAL A 57 0.51 -19.32 10.10
CA VAL A 57 -0.71 -20.08 9.84
C VAL A 57 -1.81 -19.07 9.54
N TYR A 58 -2.33 -19.07 8.33
CA TYR A 58 -3.31 -18.10 7.89
C TYR A 58 -4.41 -18.79 7.06
N ASP A 59 -5.66 -18.61 7.45
CA ASP A 59 -6.83 -19.14 6.75
C ASP A 59 -7.71 -17.99 6.25
N GLY A 60 -7.31 -17.42 5.09
CA GLY A 60 -8.01 -16.33 4.44
C GLY A 60 -8.78 -16.80 3.20
N GLU A 61 -9.45 -15.84 2.58
CA GLU A 61 -10.18 -16.06 1.34
C GLU A 61 -9.24 -16.07 0.12
N MET A 62 -8.19 -15.25 0.15
CA MET A 62 -7.20 -15.11 -0.92
C MET A 62 -5.96 -15.96 -0.67
N TYR A 63 -5.62 -16.19 0.58
CA TYR A 63 -4.44 -16.95 0.98
C TYR A 63 -4.77 -17.96 2.06
N GLN A 64 -4.36 -19.21 1.84
CA GLN A 64 -4.38 -20.26 2.84
C GLN A 64 -2.95 -20.77 3.04
N LEU A 65 -2.40 -20.60 4.23
CA LEU A 65 -1.01 -20.90 4.55
C LEU A 65 -0.91 -21.72 5.85
N PRO A 66 -0.22 -22.89 5.85
CA PRO A 66 0.34 -23.58 4.69
C PRO A 66 -0.73 -23.97 3.67
N LEU A 67 -0.29 -24.26 2.43
CA LEU A 67 -1.22 -24.69 1.38
C LEU A 67 -1.99 -25.95 1.82
N PRO A 68 -3.34 -25.94 1.82
CA PRO A 68 -4.13 -27.12 2.18
C PRO A 68 -3.81 -28.32 1.28
N GLY A 69 -3.53 -29.48 1.90
CA GLY A 69 -3.15 -30.69 1.18
C GLY A 69 -1.74 -30.69 0.58
N GLY A 70 -0.95 -29.64 0.83
CA GLY A 70 0.47 -29.58 0.46
C GLY A 70 1.37 -30.30 1.47
N GLU A 71 2.63 -30.54 1.09
CA GLU A 71 3.66 -31.12 1.97
C GLU A 71 4.38 -30.09 2.84
N GLY A 72 4.12 -28.79 2.61
CA GLY A 72 4.77 -27.69 3.32
C GLY A 72 4.19 -27.45 4.70
N GLU A 73 5.06 -27.20 5.68
CA GLU A 73 4.68 -26.83 7.04
C GLU A 73 4.74 -25.32 7.25
N ALA A 74 4.03 -24.85 8.29
CA ALA A 74 4.08 -23.46 8.72
C ALA A 74 5.50 -23.07 9.16
N LEU A 75 6.00 -21.98 8.61
CA LEU A 75 7.34 -21.45 8.90
C LEU A 75 7.26 -20.24 9.83
N ARG A 76 8.40 -19.92 10.43
CA ARG A 76 8.63 -18.69 11.18
C ARG A 76 9.85 -17.98 10.57
N ALA A 77 9.83 -16.66 10.53
CA ALA A 77 11.02 -15.89 10.13
C ALA A 77 12.17 -16.15 11.10
N ALA A 78 13.37 -16.36 10.55
CA ALA A 78 14.59 -16.52 11.37
C ALA A 78 15.08 -15.20 11.98
N ALA A 79 14.71 -14.07 11.39
CA ALA A 79 15.04 -12.73 11.89
C ALA A 79 14.26 -12.45 13.19
N PRO A 80 14.86 -11.72 14.16
CA PRO A 80 14.15 -11.26 15.33
C PRO A 80 12.90 -10.43 14.97
N PRO A 81 11.84 -10.50 15.79
CA PRO A 81 10.65 -9.67 15.59
C PRO A 81 11.00 -8.19 15.49
N VAL A 82 10.37 -7.49 14.56
CA VAL A 82 10.56 -6.06 14.36
C VAL A 82 9.31 -5.44 13.78
N HIS A 83 8.93 -4.27 14.27
CA HIS A 83 7.85 -3.51 13.64
C HIS A 83 8.33 -2.92 12.31
N VAL A 84 7.62 -3.23 11.22
CA VAL A 84 7.85 -2.67 9.90
C VAL A 84 6.61 -1.84 9.55
N PRO A 85 6.69 -0.50 9.50
CA PRO A 85 5.58 0.34 9.11
C PRO A 85 5.12 0.00 7.68
N VAL A 86 3.81 -0.19 7.49
CA VAL A 86 3.20 -0.53 6.21
C VAL A 86 2.39 0.66 5.69
N TYR A 87 2.73 1.12 4.50
CA TYR A 87 2.06 2.20 3.80
C TYR A 87 1.31 1.66 2.60
N ILE A 88 0.07 2.10 2.39
CA ILE A 88 -0.75 1.66 1.26
C ILE A 88 -0.86 2.79 0.23
N ALA A 89 -0.52 2.48 -1.02
CA ALA A 89 -0.86 3.31 -2.16
C ALA A 89 -2.30 2.98 -2.60
N SER A 90 -3.24 3.86 -2.25
CA SER A 90 -4.67 3.64 -2.51
C SER A 90 -5.34 4.91 -3.05
N LEU A 91 -6.32 4.73 -3.94
CA LEU A 91 -7.06 5.81 -4.59
C LEU A 91 -8.58 5.66 -4.41
N GLY A 92 -9.12 4.44 -4.57
CA GLY A 92 -10.55 4.20 -4.47
C GLY A 92 -11.06 4.15 -3.02
N PRO A 93 -12.33 4.54 -2.77
CA PRO A 93 -12.89 4.68 -1.41
C PRO A 93 -12.70 3.44 -0.53
N ALA A 94 -12.94 2.24 -1.07
CA ALA A 94 -12.81 1.01 -0.30
C ALA A 94 -11.36 0.74 0.15
N ASN A 95 -10.36 1.02 -0.71
CA ASN A 95 -8.95 0.90 -0.36
C ASN A 95 -8.48 2.01 0.58
N LEU A 96 -9.01 3.22 0.47
CA LEU A 96 -8.73 4.33 1.40
C LEU A 96 -9.25 4.00 2.81
N ARG A 97 -10.46 3.46 2.92
CA ARG A 97 -11.00 2.97 4.21
C ARG A 97 -10.14 1.82 4.77
N LEU A 98 -9.72 0.89 3.90
CA LEU A 98 -8.79 -0.17 4.32
C LEU A 98 -7.49 0.45 4.86
N THR A 99 -6.93 1.44 4.17
CA THR A 99 -5.70 2.14 4.60
C THR A 99 -5.85 2.69 6.02
N GLY A 100 -6.90 3.45 6.29
CA GLY A 100 -7.19 3.96 7.64
C GLY A 100 -7.30 2.86 8.70
N ALA A 101 -7.91 1.72 8.34
CA ALA A 101 -8.13 0.64 9.29
C ALA A 101 -6.86 -0.17 9.63
N VAL A 102 -5.98 -0.45 8.65
CA VAL A 102 -4.91 -1.45 8.83
C VAL A 102 -3.49 -0.93 8.63
N ALA A 103 -3.31 0.24 7.98
CA ALA A 103 -1.99 0.77 7.66
C ALA A 103 -1.42 1.67 8.76
N ASP A 104 -0.12 1.93 8.67
CA ASP A 104 0.58 2.96 9.44
C ASP A 104 0.64 4.26 8.64
N GLY A 105 0.54 4.19 7.31
CA GLY A 105 0.55 5.37 6.45
C GLY A 105 -0.14 5.15 5.10
N TRP A 106 -0.34 6.27 4.42
CA TRP A 106 -0.88 6.37 3.07
C TRP A 106 0.13 6.99 2.12
N ILE A 107 0.23 6.45 0.90
CA ILE A 107 0.99 7.05 -0.19
C ILE A 107 0.02 7.54 -1.24
N GLY A 108 -0.14 8.87 -1.32
CA GLY A 108 -1.03 9.52 -2.29
C GLY A 108 -0.36 9.75 -3.63
N ASN A 109 -1.03 9.35 -4.69
CA ASN A 109 -0.72 9.72 -6.06
C ASN A 109 -1.84 10.62 -6.61
N SER A 110 -1.49 11.46 -7.58
CA SER A 110 -2.47 12.36 -8.23
C SER A 110 -3.21 13.23 -7.21
N PHE A 111 -2.48 13.76 -6.24
CA PHE A 111 -3.01 14.53 -5.12
C PHE A 111 -2.99 16.02 -5.45
N PHE A 112 -4.11 16.68 -5.19
CA PHE A 112 -4.27 18.13 -5.22
C PHE A 112 -4.80 18.60 -3.87
N CYS A 113 -4.17 19.65 -3.32
CA CYS A 113 -4.53 20.15 -1.99
C CYS A 113 -6.00 20.59 -1.89
N GLU A 114 -6.54 21.12 -2.99
CA GLU A 114 -7.92 21.59 -3.09
C GLU A 114 -8.97 20.48 -3.00
N THR A 115 -8.56 19.25 -3.27
CA THR A 115 -9.43 18.06 -3.25
C THR A 115 -8.98 17.01 -2.25
N ALA A 116 -8.15 17.40 -1.27
CA ALA A 116 -7.59 16.48 -0.27
C ALA A 116 -8.65 15.70 0.50
N ASP A 117 -9.79 16.33 0.79
CA ASP A 117 -10.90 15.74 1.56
C ASP A 117 -11.46 14.46 0.90
N VAL A 118 -11.40 14.36 -0.43
CA VAL A 118 -11.81 13.15 -1.17
C VAL A 118 -11.06 11.91 -0.68
N PHE A 119 -9.79 12.06 -0.29
CA PHE A 119 -8.95 10.98 0.22
C PHE A 119 -9.05 10.88 1.75
N PHE A 120 -8.94 12.01 2.42
CA PHE A 120 -8.81 12.06 3.88
C PHE A 120 -10.08 11.65 4.60
N ASP A 121 -11.25 11.94 4.06
CA ASP A 121 -12.53 11.54 4.65
C ASP A 121 -12.68 10.02 4.65
N GLU A 122 -12.31 9.37 3.57
CA GLU A 122 -12.38 7.91 3.47
C GLU A 122 -11.34 7.21 4.39
N ILE A 123 -10.11 7.76 4.48
CA ILE A 123 -9.09 7.26 5.40
C ILE A 123 -9.57 7.44 6.85
N ARG A 124 -10.16 8.60 7.17
CA ARG A 124 -10.73 8.89 8.50
C ARG A 124 -11.80 7.87 8.88
N VAL A 125 -12.77 7.62 7.99
CA VAL A 125 -13.81 6.60 8.21
C VAL A 125 -13.20 5.23 8.51
N GLY A 126 -12.17 4.85 7.78
CA GLY A 126 -11.44 3.60 8.02
C GLY A 126 -10.75 3.57 9.38
N ALA A 127 -10.05 4.64 9.75
CA ALA A 127 -9.35 4.77 11.03
C ALA A 127 -10.34 4.70 12.21
N GLU A 128 -11.42 5.48 12.15
CA GLU A 128 -12.45 5.52 13.19
C GLU A 128 -13.14 4.16 13.41
N SER A 129 -13.27 3.35 12.36
CA SER A 129 -13.87 2.01 12.45
C SER A 129 -13.09 1.04 13.37
N VAL A 130 -11.84 1.37 13.66
CA VAL A 130 -10.94 0.58 14.53
C VAL A 130 -10.45 1.37 15.76
N GLY A 131 -11.08 2.51 16.05
CA GLY A 131 -10.76 3.33 17.21
C GLY A 131 -9.52 4.22 17.05
N LYS A 132 -9.04 4.41 15.82
CA LYS A 132 -7.98 5.36 15.47
C LYS A 132 -8.56 6.70 15.01
N THR A 133 -7.68 7.66 14.84
CA THR A 133 -7.97 8.97 14.21
C THR A 133 -7.17 9.12 12.92
N LEU A 134 -7.50 10.11 12.10
CA LEU A 134 -6.69 10.44 10.92
C LEU A 134 -5.24 10.81 11.31
N GLY A 135 -5.03 11.39 12.48
CA GLY A 135 -3.70 11.76 13.01
C GLY A 135 -2.81 10.56 13.35
N ASP A 136 -3.36 9.34 13.43
CA ASP A 136 -2.61 8.11 13.64
C ASP A 136 -2.10 7.48 12.33
N ILE A 137 -2.44 8.09 11.18
CA ILE A 137 -2.02 7.64 9.85
C ILE A 137 -1.05 8.66 9.27
N ASP A 138 0.15 8.24 8.91
CA ASP A 138 1.11 9.11 8.25
C ASP A 138 0.69 9.34 6.78
N LEU A 139 0.39 10.60 6.44
CA LEU A 139 -0.12 10.98 5.13
C LEU A 139 1.02 11.50 4.25
N THR A 140 1.43 10.71 3.27
CA THR A 140 2.55 11.01 2.38
C THR A 140 2.07 11.19 0.95
N VAL A 141 2.53 12.25 0.28
CA VAL A 141 2.25 12.50 -1.13
C VAL A 141 3.54 12.74 -1.89
N SER A 142 3.62 12.22 -3.11
CA SER A 142 4.73 12.50 -4.02
C SER A 142 4.43 13.76 -4.83
N VAL A 143 5.33 14.71 -4.82
CA VAL A 143 5.25 15.92 -5.63
C VAL A 143 6.51 16.05 -6.51
N SER A 144 6.31 16.44 -7.78
CA SER A 144 7.41 16.84 -8.64
C SER A 144 7.63 18.35 -8.48
N CYS A 145 8.87 18.74 -8.28
CA CYS A 145 9.25 20.14 -8.17
C CYS A 145 10.37 20.46 -9.17
N GLU A 146 10.17 21.47 -9.98
CA GLU A 146 11.21 22.00 -10.88
C GLU A 146 11.42 23.50 -10.59
N ILE A 147 12.67 23.89 -10.38
CA ILE A 147 13.04 25.30 -10.22
C ILE A 147 13.36 25.85 -11.61
N THR A 148 12.56 26.78 -12.09
CA THR A 148 12.67 27.33 -13.44
C THR A 148 12.12 28.76 -13.49
N ASP A 149 12.67 29.56 -14.41
CA ASP A 149 12.13 30.88 -14.74
C ASP A 149 11.02 30.80 -15.82
N ASP A 150 10.86 29.65 -16.48
CA ASP A 150 9.83 29.39 -17.49
C ASP A 150 8.86 28.29 -17.03
N VAL A 151 7.83 28.70 -16.27
CA VAL A 151 6.83 27.80 -15.72
C VAL A 151 5.96 27.15 -16.80
N GLU A 152 5.69 27.88 -17.91
CA GLU A 152 4.89 27.33 -19.01
C GLU A 152 5.61 26.21 -19.74
N GLU A 153 6.90 26.38 -20.03
CA GLU A 153 7.71 25.34 -20.66
C GLU A 153 7.90 24.13 -19.73
N ALA A 154 8.10 24.34 -18.43
CA ALA A 154 8.12 23.28 -17.45
C ALA A 154 6.80 22.50 -17.44
N GLY A 155 5.66 23.18 -17.44
CA GLY A 155 4.34 22.56 -17.53
C GLY A 155 4.18 21.70 -18.80
N ARG A 156 4.62 22.19 -19.97
CA ARG A 156 4.60 21.42 -21.22
C ARG A 156 5.44 20.15 -21.16
N ARG A 157 6.65 20.22 -20.58
CA ARG A 157 7.53 19.05 -20.42
C ARG A 157 6.90 17.96 -19.55
N HIS A 158 6.20 18.34 -18.49
CA HIS A 158 5.58 17.39 -17.56
C HIS A 158 4.20 16.88 -18.03
N ALA A 159 3.54 17.56 -18.98
CA ALA A 159 2.19 17.24 -19.42
C ALA A 159 2.04 15.79 -19.93
N SER A 160 3.02 15.26 -20.67
CA SER A 160 2.98 13.88 -21.18
C SER A 160 3.04 12.84 -20.06
N GLY A 161 3.83 13.07 -19.01
CA GLY A 161 3.90 12.21 -17.84
C GLY A 161 2.57 12.18 -17.05
N PHE A 162 1.94 13.35 -16.88
CA PHE A 162 0.61 13.43 -16.27
C PHE A 162 -0.42 12.71 -17.12
N ALA A 163 -0.46 12.95 -18.43
CA ALA A 163 -1.43 12.28 -19.33
C ALA A 163 -1.29 10.75 -19.29
N PHE A 164 -0.06 10.24 -19.26
CA PHE A 164 0.19 8.81 -19.11
C PHE A 164 -0.32 8.28 -17.77
N THR A 165 -0.01 8.95 -16.67
CA THR A 165 -0.41 8.51 -15.33
C THR A 165 -1.94 8.47 -15.19
N PHE A 166 -2.62 9.52 -15.59
CA PHE A 166 -4.09 9.58 -15.53
C PHE A 166 -4.76 8.63 -16.51
N GLY A 167 -4.23 8.49 -17.73
CA GLY A 167 -4.77 7.59 -18.74
C GLY A 167 -4.59 6.10 -18.37
N ALA A 168 -3.49 5.75 -17.73
CA ALA A 168 -3.23 4.36 -17.33
C ALA A 168 -4.02 3.91 -16.09
N MET A 169 -4.40 4.85 -15.22
CA MET A 169 -5.10 4.56 -13.95
C MET A 169 -6.60 4.85 -14.01
N GLY A 170 -7.08 5.49 -15.07
CA GLY A 170 -8.46 6.00 -15.19
C GLY A 170 -9.44 5.10 -15.93
N SER A 171 -9.14 3.84 -16.19
CA SER A 171 -10.05 2.90 -16.89
C SER A 171 -10.62 1.85 -15.96
#